data_fe56432b8392243afa27adaa6d18870f
#
_entry.id   fe56432b8392243afa27adaa6d18870f
#
_cell.length_a   1.000
_cell.length_b   1.000
_cell.length_c   1.000
_cell.angle_alpha   90.00
_cell.angle_beta   90.00
_cell.angle_gamma   90.00
#
_symmetry.space_group_name_H-M   'P 1'
#
loop_
_entity.id
_entity.type
_entity.pdbx_description
1 polymer ?
#
loop_
_entity_poly.entity_id
_entity_poly.type
_entity_poly.pdbx_seq_one_letter_code
_entity_poly.pdbx_strand_id
1 'polypeptide(L)'
;DRGRHYERGSRHRGASAQDLVDTAMVLRTREALRLVDDDLQQLCGRLLDLAERHAAVPMLGRTMRQPAQVISLRYKLMNWLMPLLRSAERLREQGCASLLLQLGGAVGTLDAMGDRADDMLAAVAAELSLPRPDMCWHTQRDRWLRLGLEVGLLCGNLAKLAQDSALMAQAEVDELHEPPGEGYG
;
A
#
# COMPACT_ATOMS: atom_id res chain seq x y z
N ASP A 1 -9.88 -41.18 -23.28
CA ASP A 1 -8.78 -40.23 -23.00
C ASP A 1 -8.79 -38.94 -23.85
N ARG A 2 -9.63 -38.84 -24.88
CA ARG A 2 -9.82 -37.63 -25.69
C ARG A 2 -10.64 -36.53 -24.99
N GLY A 3 -11.46 -36.88 -23.99
CA GLY A 3 -12.29 -35.92 -23.26
C GLY A 3 -11.51 -34.98 -22.31
N ARG A 4 -10.42 -35.45 -21.70
CA ARG A 4 -9.63 -34.68 -20.76
C ARG A 4 -8.71 -33.63 -21.41
N HIS A 5 -8.32 -33.82 -22.66
CA HIS A 5 -7.56 -32.82 -23.42
C HIS A 5 -8.43 -31.67 -23.91
N TYR A 6 -9.71 -31.91 -24.15
CA TYR A 6 -10.66 -30.87 -24.62
C TYR A 6 -11.04 -29.90 -23.52
N GLU A 7 -11.19 -30.37 -22.29
CA GLU A 7 -11.50 -29.51 -21.13
C GLU A 7 -10.34 -28.61 -20.69
N ARG A 8 -9.09 -29.04 -20.84
CA ARG A 8 -7.92 -28.19 -20.55
C ARG A 8 -7.76 -27.04 -21.55
N GLY A 9 -8.04 -27.28 -22.83
CA GLY A 9 -7.97 -26.27 -23.88
C GLY A 9 -9.10 -25.21 -23.82
N SER A 10 -10.24 -25.53 -23.18
CA SER A 10 -11.38 -24.60 -23.08
C SER A 10 -11.27 -23.62 -21.91
N ARG A 11 -10.51 -23.95 -20.88
CA ARG A 11 -10.38 -23.12 -19.66
C ARG A 11 -9.59 -21.83 -19.84
N HIS A 12 -8.77 -21.73 -20.89
CA HIS A 12 -7.95 -20.54 -21.18
C HIS A 12 -8.24 -19.94 -22.57
N ARG A 13 -9.40 -20.27 -23.15
CA ARG A 13 -9.73 -19.79 -24.49
C ARG A 13 -9.99 -18.29 -24.45
N GLY A 14 -9.10 -17.51 -25.06
CA GLY A 14 -9.21 -16.08 -25.18
C GLY A 14 -8.50 -15.24 -24.12
N ALA A 15 -8.04 -15.83 -23.02
CA ALA A 15 -7.20 -15.14 -22.04
C ALA A 15 -5.71 -15.46 -22.26
N SER A 16 -4.82 -14.53 -21.90
CA SER A 16 -3.37 -14.74 -21.86
C SER A 16 -2.89 -15.17 -20.49
N ALA A 17 -1.71 -15.77 -20.40
CA ALA A 17 -1.07 -16.04 -19.11
C ALA A 17 -0.82 -14.75 -18.32
N GLN A 18 -0.56 -13.64 -19.02
CA GLN A 18 -0.34 -12.33 -18.41
C GLN A 18 -1.62 -11.79 -17.76
N ASP A 19 -2.80 -12.03 -18.34
CA ASP A 19 -4.08 -11.66 -17.73
C ASP A 19 -4.24 -12.30 -16.34
N LEU A 20 -3.90 -13.59 -16.24
CA LEU A 20 -3.98 -14.33 -14.97
C LEU A 20 -2.99 -13.82 -13.95
N VAL A 21 -1.74 -13.61 -14.35
CA VAL A 21 -0.67 -13.12 -13.45
C VAL A 21 -0.99 -11.72 -12.93
N ASP A 22 -1.35 -10.80 -13.83
CA ASP A 22 -1.67 -9.42 -13.45
C ASP A 22 -2.91 -9.35 -12.55
N THR A 23 -3.97 -10.07 -12.89
CA THR A 23 -5.18 -10.08 -12.06
C THR A 23 -4.92 -10.72 -10.69
N ALA A 24 -4.15 -11.80 -10.63
CA ALA A 24 -3.77 -12.40 -9.36
C ALA A 24 -2.93 -11.43 -8.51
N MET A 25 -2.01 -10.69 -9.13
CA MET A 25 -1.22 -9.65 -8.47
C MET A 25 -2.10 -8.51 -7.94
N VAL A 26 -3.09 -8.06 -8.72
CA VAL A 26 -4.08 -7.05 -8.28
C VAL A 26 -4.83 -7.52 -7.04
N LEU A 27 -5.34 -8.76 -7.05
CA LEU A 27 -6.07 -9.32 -5.91
C LEU A 27 -5.20 -9.41 -4.65
N ARG A 28 -3.93 -9.84 -4.79
CA ARG A 28 -2.98 -9.90 -3.66
C ARG A 28 -2.60 -8.52 -3.15
N THR A 29 -2.41 -7.58 -4.05
CA THR A 29 -2.09 -6.18 -3.65
C THR A 29 -3.29 -5.54 -2.95
N ARG A 30 -4.52 -5.80 -3.40
CA ARG A 30 -5.74 -5.34 -2.70
C ARG A 30 -5.77 -5.80 -1.25
N GLU A 31 -5.47 -7.07 -1.01
CA GLU A 31 -5.42 -7.63 0.35
C GLU A 31 -4.28 -7.01 1.17
N ALA A 32 -3.08 -6.89 0.59
CA ALA A 32 -1.94 -6.27 1.27
C ALA A 32 -2.21 -4.79 1.63
N LEU A 33 -2.80 -4.01 0.72
CA LEU A 33 -3.13 -2.61 0.99
C LEU A 33 -4.18 -2.46 2.10
N ARG A 34 -5.12 -3.41 2.22
CA ARG A 34 -6.09 -3.43 3.31
C ARG A 34 -5.38 -3.60 4.67
N LEU A 35 -4.45 -4.55 4.77
CA LEU A 35 -3.66 -4.74 6.00
C LEU A 35 -2.82 -3.50 6.33
N VAL A 36 -2.17 -2.91 5.32
CA VAL A 36 -1.39 -1.67 5.50
C VAL A 36 -2.28 -0.51 5.97
N ASP A 37 -3.51 -0.39 5.44
CA ASP A 37 -4.45 0.66 5.85
C ASP A 37 -4.89 0.48 7.30
N ASP A 38 -5.21 -0.76 7.71
CA ASP A 38 -5.58 -1.10 9.07
C ASP A 38 -4.45 -0.76 10.07
N ASP A 39 -3.20 -1.13 9.73
CA ASP A 39 -2.01 -0.83 10.55
C ASP A 39 -1.72 0.68 10.62
N LEU A 40 -1.85 1.40 9.50
CA LEU A 40 -1.67 2.86 9.48
C LEU A 40 -2.72 3.57 10.33
N GLN A 41 -3.98 3.14 10.29
CA GLN A 41 -5.02 3.71 11.14
C GLN A 41 -4.69 3.54 12.63
N GLN A 42 -4.24 2.34 13.02
CA GLN A 42 -3.81 2.09 14.40
C GLN A 42 -2.60 2.93 14.81
N LEU A 43 -1.57 3.00 13.96
CA LEU A 43 -0.37 3.80 14.23
C LEU A 43 -0.72 5.29 14.35
N CYS A 44 -1.51 5.83 13.42
CA CYS A 44 -1.93 7.22 13.44
C CYS A 44 -2.77 7.54 14.68
N GLY A 45 -3.69 6.65 15.07
CA GLY A 45 -4.47 6.79 16.29
C GLY A 45 -3.59 6.86 17.54
N ARG A 46 -2.64 5.94 17.67
CA ARG A 46 -1.70 5.91 18.81
C ARG A 46 -0.81 7.16 18.87
N LEU A 47 -0.32 7.65 17.72
CA LEU A 47 0.47 8.89 17.66
C LEU A 47 -0.37 10.12 18.06
N LEU A 48 -1.63 10.16 17.65
CA LEU A 48 -2.54 11.23 18.05
C LEU A 48 -2.81 11.22 19.56
N ASP A 49 -3.18 10.07 20.11
CA ASP A 49 -3.42 9.89 21.55
C ASP A 49 -2.20 10.30 22.37
N LEU A 50 -0.99 9.93 21.91
CA LEU A 50 0.26 10.29 22.56
C LEU A 50 0.49 11.81 22.50
N ALA A 51 0.21 12.42 21.35
CA ALA A 51 0.35 13.86 21.15
C ALA A 51 -0.63 14.67 22.02
N GLU A 52 -1.82 14.16 22.28
CA GLU A 52 -2.80 14.80 23.15
C GLU A 52 -2.43 14.66 24.62
N ARG A 53 -2.08 13.44 25.05
CA ARG A 53 -1.68 13.17 26.44
C ARG A 53 -0.45 13.95 26.90
N HIS A 54 0.49 14.20 26.00
CA HIS A 54 1.77 14.85 26.29
C HIS A 54 1.92 16.22 25.62
N ALA A 55 0.81 16.91 25.39
CA ALA A 55 0.77 18.17 24.63
C ALA A 55 1.70 19.26 25.16
N ALA A 56 1.86 19.35 26.48
CA ALA A 56 2.66 20.38 27.15
C ALA A 56 4.10 19.94 27.50
N VAL A 57 4.47 18.68 27.22
CA VAL A 57 5.83 18.19 27.56
C VAL A 57 6.86 18.89 26.68
N PRO A 58 7.81 19.63 27.24
CA PRO A 58 8.90 20.23 26.49
C PRO A 58 9.92 19.16 26.11
N MET A 59 10.53 19.32 24.95
CA MET A 59 11.65 18.50 24.49
C MET A 59 12.68 19.36 23.75
N LEU A 60 13.86 18.82 23.57
CA LEU A 60 14.94 19.53 22.89
C LEU A 60 14.86 19.25 21.38
N GLY A 61 14.53 20.27 20.59
CA GLY A 61 14.69 20.22 19.14
C GLY A 61 16.17 20.21 18.77
N ARG A 62 16.51 19.41 17.76
CA ARG A 62 17.91 19.24 17.30
C ARG A 62 18.02 19.53 15.80
N THR A 63 19.11 20.19 15.44
CA THR A 63 19.55 20.36 14.04
C THR A 63 20.94 19.79 13.89
N MET A 64 21.20 19.04 12.82
CA MET A 64 22.49 18.38 12.60
C MET A 64 22.98 17.58 13.83
N ARG A 65 22.05 16.95 14.55
CA ARG A 65 22.27 16.23 15.81
C ARG A 65 22.75 17.09 16.99
N GLN A 66 22.72 18.41 16.86
CA GLN A 66 23.10 19.34 17.92
C GLN A 66 21.86 19.98 18.55
N PRO A 67 21.89 20.27 19.84
CA PRO A 67 20.84 21.02 20.54
C PRO A 67 20.55 22.36 19.84
N ALA A 68 19.28 22.69 19.65
CA ALA A 68 18.86 23.93 19.01
C ALA A 68 17.84 24.68 19.89
N GLN A 69 16.55 24.35 19.76
CA GLN A 69 15.48 25.08 20.45
C GLN A 69 14.55 24.10 21.18
N VAL A 70 13.92 24.60 22.25
CA VAL A 70 12.85 23.84 22.91
C VAL A 70 11.61 23.84 22.06
N ILE A 71 11.05 22.64 21.86
CA ILE A 71 9.78 22.40 21.17
C ILE A 71 8.86 21.61 22.10
N SER A 72 7.60 21.40 21.74
CA SER A 72 6.75 20.46 22.44
C SER A 72 6.86 19.06 21.85
N LEU A 73 6.69 18.03 22.68
CA LEU A 73 6.58 16.64 22.21
C LEU A 73 5.41 16.50 21.23
N ARG A 74 4.29 17.19 21.48
CA ARG A 74 3.17 17.26 20.53
C ARG A 74 3.61 17.68 19.13
N TYR A 75 4.41 18.74 19.03
CA TYR A 75 4.90 19.22 17.72
C TYR A 75 5.74 18.14 17.02
N LYS A 76 6.59 17.44 17.75
CA LYS A 76 7.40 16.33 17.22
C LYS A 76 6.50 15.21 16.69
N LEU A 77 5.53 14.75 17.48
CA LEU A 77 4.62 13.68 17.13
C LEU A 77 3.73 14.05 15.92
N MET A 78 3.26 15.29 15.86
CA MET A 78 2.47 15.77 14.70
C MET A 78 3.32 15.79 13.42
N ASN A 79 4.62 16.05 13.49
CA ASN A 79 5.51 15.96 12.34
C ASN A 79 5.69 14.50 11.83
N TRP A 80 5.50 13.50 12.68
CA TRP A 80 5.45 12.10 12.26
C TRP A 80 4.07 11.71 11.72
N LEU A 81 3.01 12.16 12.37
CA LEU A 81 1.63 11.81 12.06
C LEU A 81 1.18 12.36 10.70
N MET A 82 1.41 13.64 10.43
CA MET A 82 0.88 14.30 9.23
C MET A 82 1.34 13.67 7.90
N PRO A 83 2.62 13.27 7.72
CA PRO A 83 3.03 12.55 6.52
C PRO A 83 2.37 11.18 6.36
N LEU A 84 2.12 10.45 7.46
CA LEU A 84 1.46 9.14 7.45
C LEU A 84 0.00 9.28 7.03
N LEU A 85 -0.73 10.28 7.53
CA LEU A 85 -2.10 10.57 7.12
C LEU A 85 -2.19 10.87 5.62
N ARG A 86 -1.27 11.71 5.09
CA ARG A 86 -1.21 11.99 3.65
C ARG A 86 -0.86 10.75 2.82
N SER A 87 0.00 9.87 3.35
CA SER A 87 0.33 8.60 2.66
C SER A 87 -0.85 7.65 2.64
N ALA A 88 -1.60 7.54 3.74
CA ALA A 88 -2.81 6.71 3.81
C ALA A 88 -3.87 7.16 2.80
N GLU A 89 -4.13 8.48 2.72
CA GLU A 89 -5.05 9.06 1.75
C GLU A 89 -4.64 8.74 0.31
N ARG A 90 -3.39 9.05 -0.07
CA ARG A 90 -2.88 8.78 -1.42
C ARG A 90 -2.86 7.29 -1.78
N LEU A 91 -2.53 6.41 -0.83
CA LEU A 91 -2.59 4.97 -1.07
C LEU A 91 -4.00 4.48 -1.36
N ARG A 92 -5.02 4.98 -0.66
CA ARG A 92 -6.42 4.65 -0.95
C ARG A 92 -6.82 5.15 -2.34
N GLU A 93 -6.51 6.40 -2.68
CA GLU A 93 -6.79 6.98 -3.99
C GLU A 93 -6.11 6.20 -5.12
N GLN A 94 -4.81 5.92 -4.98
CA GLN A 94 -4.05 5.18 -5.99
C GLN A 94 -4.45 3.70 -6.04
N GLY A 95 -4.83 3.11 -4.92
CA GLY A 95 -5.41 1.77 -4.86
C GLY A 95 -6.69 1.69 -5.69
N CYS A 96 -7.63 2.62 -5.49
CA CYS A 96 -8.85 2.69 -6.30
C CYS A 96 -8.57 2.88 -7.80
N ALA A 97 -7.55 3.67 -8.16
CA ALA A 97 -7.21 3.94 -9.55
C ALA A 97 -6.44 2.80 -10.25
N SER A 98 -5.74 1.96 -9.48
CA SER A 98 -4.77 0.98 -10.01
C SER A 98 -5.21 -0.47 -9.91
N LEU A 99 -6.09 -0.79 -8.94
CA LEU A 99 -6.56 -2.16 -8.70
C LEU A 99 -7.68 -2.54 -9.67
N LEU A 100 -7.34 -2.64 -10.95
CA LEU A 100 -8.25 -2.92 -12.06
C LEU A 100 -8.08 -4.36 -12.55
N LEU A 101 -9.16 -4.93 -13.08
CA LEU A 101 -9.09 -6.21 -13.78
C LEU A 101 -8.11 -6.13 -14.96
N GLN A 102 -7.31 -7.16 -15.16
CA GLN A 102 -6.57 -7.36 -16.40
C GLN A 102 -7.16 -8.55 -17.15
N LEU A 103 -7.75 -8.28 -18.29
CA LEU A 103 -8.23 -9.28 -19.23
C LEU A 103 -8.20 -8.67 -20.63
N GLY A 104 -7.28 -9.11 -21.46
CA GLY A 104 -7.07 -8.57 -22.81
C GLY A 104 -6.79 -9.63 -23.87
N GLY A 105 -6.51 -10.86 -23.46
CA GLY A 105 -6.09 -11.90 -24.40
C GLY A 105 -4.67 -11.68 -24.92
N ALA A 106 -4.40 -12.16 -26.13
CA ALA A 106 -3.04 -12.20 -26.67
C ALA A 106 -2.44 -10.80 -26.91
N VAL A 107 -3.23 -9.86 -27.38
CA VAL A 107 -2.78 -8.50 -27.78
C VAL A 107 -3.65 -7.38 -27.22
N GLY A 108 -4.53 -7.68 -26.28
CA GLY A 108 -5.36 -6.68 -25.60
C GLY A 108 -6.76 -6.46 -26.22
N THR A 109 -7.11 -7.18 -27.28
CA THR A 109 -8.35 -6.97 -28.04
C THR A 109 -9.48 -7.96 -27.73
N LEU A 110 -9.17 -9.05 -27.01
CA LEU A 110 -10.12 -10.14 -26.71
C LEU A 110 -10.73 -10.81 -27.95
N ASP A 111 -10.10 -10.71 -29.11
CA ASP A 111 -10.62 -11.21 -30.39
C ASP A 111 -11.10 -12.68 -30.36
N ALA A 112 -10.41 -13.52 -29.59
CA ALA A 112 -10.81 -14.92 -29.44
C ALA A 112 -12.16 -15.12 -28.71
N MET A 113 -12.70 -14.09 -28.07
CA MET A 113 -14.01 -14.09 -27.40
C MET A 113 -15.12 -13.57 -28.33
N GLY A 114 -14.77 -12.91 -29.44
CA GLY A 114 -15.71 -12.35 -30.42
C GLY A 114 -16.73 -11.41 -29.80
N ASP A 115 -17.98 -11.47 -30.25
CA ASP A 115 -19.05 -10.58 -29.77
C ASP A 115 -19.37 -10.68 -28.28
N ARG A 116 -18.87 -11.72 -27.59
CA ARG A 116 -19.07 -11.90 -26.14
C ARG A 116 -17.95 -11.33 -25.29
N ALA A 117 -16.97 -10.65 -25.88
CA ALA A 117 -15.82 -10.13 -25.15
C ALA A 117 -16.23 -9.18 -24.02
N ASP A 118 -17.15 -8.27 -24.27
CA ASP A 118 -17.62 -7.29 -23.26
C ASP A 118 -18.42 -7.95 -22.13
N ASP A 119 -19.31 -8.89 -22.45
CA ASP A 119 -20.08 -9.66 -21.47
C ASP A 119 -19.16 -10.49 -20.57
N MET A 120 -18.13 -11.12 -21.15
CA MET A 120 -17.14 -11.91 -20.41
C MET A 120 -16.30 -11.00 -19.49
N LEU A 121 -15.85 -9.85 -19.99
CA LEU A 121 -15.11 -8.88 -19.19
C LEU A 121 -15.97 -8.39 -18.00
N ALA A 122 -17.25 -8.09 -18.25
CA ALA A 122 -18.18 -7.66 -17.21
C ALA A 122 -18.41 -8.76 -16.16
N ALA A 123 -18.61 -10.00 -16.60
CA ALA A 123 -18.85 -11.15 -15.71
C ALA A 123 -17.63 -11.44 -14.82
N VAL A 124 -16.42 -11.45 -15.38
CA VAL A 124 -15.18 -11.66 -14.62
C VAL A 124 -14.92 -10.51 -13.65
N ALA A 125 -15.15 -9.27 -14.05
CA ALA A 125 -15.03 -8.10 -13.19
C ALA A 125 -15.97 -8.19 -11.98
N ALA A 126 -17.22 -8.56 -12.21
CA ALA A 126 -18.21 -8.76 -11.16
C ALA A 126 -17.83 -9.90 -10.20
N GLU A 127 -17.43 -11.05 -10.73
CA GLU A 127 -17.03 -12.23 -9.95
C GLU A 127 -15.84 -11.92 -9.02
N LEU A 128 -14.84 -11.19 -9.52
CA LEU A 128 -13.64 -10.83 -8.76
C LEU A 128 -13.81 -9.54 -7.93
N SER A 129 -14.96 -8.86 -8.05
CA SER A 129 -15.21 -7.55 -7.46
C SER A 129 -14.07 -6.58 -7.78
N LEU A 130 -13.67 -6.50 -9.06
CA LEU A 130 -12.67 -5.57 -9.58
C LEU A 130 -13.31 -4.61 -10.58
N PRO A 131 -12.91 -3.32 -10.55
CA PRO A 131 -13.32 -2.39 -11.59
C PRO A 131 -12.78 -2.82 -12.97
N ARG A 132 -13.55 -2.53 -14.01
CA ARG A 132 -13.11 -2.70 -15.40
C ARG A 132 -12.12 -1.59 -15.76
N PRO A 133 -11.03 -1.89 -16.44
CA PRO A 133 -10.16 -0.87 -17.00
C PRO A 133 -10.79 -0.21 -18.23
N ASP A 134 -10.36 1.01 -18.56
CA ASP A 134 -10.75 1.68 -19.80
C ASP A 134 -10.21 0.94 -21.04
N MET A 135 -8.99 0.41 -20.90
CA MET A 135 -8.27 -0.36 -21.91
C MET A 135 -7.43 -1.46 -21.24
N CYS A 136 -7.09 -2.49 -22.01
CA CYS A 136 -6.09 -3.47 -21.58
C CYS A 136 -4.77 -2.78 -21.19
N TRP A 137 -4.22 -3.12 -20.01
CA TRP A 137 -3.05 -2.45 -19.47
C TRP A 137 -1.80 -3.34 -19.38
N HIS A 138 -1.68 -4.35 -20.27
CA HIS A 138 -0.49 -5.23 -20.36
C HIS A 138 0.81 -4.44 -20.41
N THR A 139 0.85 -3.35 -21.15
CA THR A 139 2.05 -2.53 -21.38
C THR A 139 1.92 -1.10 -20.82
N GLN A 140 0.73 -0.62 -20.54
CA GLN A 140 0.48 0.68 -19.90
C GLN A 140 0.48 0.50 -18.38
N ARG A 141 1.66 0.57 -17.77
CA ARG A 141 1.89 0.29 -16.36
C ARG A 141 1.94 1.53 -15.46
N ASP A 142 1.60 2.69 -15.98
CA ASP A 142 1.69 3.99 -15.30
C ASP A 142 0.89 4.02 -13.98
N ARG A 143 -0.36 3.54 -13.98
CA ARG A 143 -1.20 3.47 -12.76
C ARG A 143 -0.57 2.54 -11.70
N TRP A 144 -0.07 1.40 -12.15
CA TRP A 144 0.56 0.41 -11.28
C TRP A 144 1.87 0.92 -10.69
N LEU A 145 2.70 1.59 -11.51
CA LEU A 145 3.93 2.23 -11.05
C LEU A 145 3.65 3.35 -10.06
N ARG A 146 2.61 4.16 -10.31
CA ARG A 146 2.23 5.22 -9.38
C ARG A 146 1.86 4.69 -8.00
N LEU A 147 1.09 3.59 -7.93
CA LEU A 147 0.81 2.92 -6.65
C LEU A 147 2.11 2.48 -5.96
N GLY A 148 3.04 1.89 -6.70
CA GLY A 148 4.36 1.49 -6.18
C GLY A 148 5.16 2.68 -5.62
N LEU A 149 5.10 3.84 -6.27
CA LEU A 149 5.76 5.07 -5.78
C LEU A 149 5.14 5.57 -4.47
N GLU A 150 3.81 5.50 -4.32
CA GLU A 150 3.15 5.88 -3.06
C GLU A 150 3.51 4.93 -1.91
N VAL A 151 3.66 3.64 -2.18
CA VAL A 151 4.20 2.67 -1.20
C VAL A 151 5.64 3.06 -0.82
N GLY A 152 6.48 3.43 -1.79
CA GLY A 152 7.84 3.91 -1.54
C GLY A 152 7.88 5.17 -0.66
N LEU A 153 6.98 6.13 -0.88
CA LEU A 153 6.85 7.33 -0.04
C LEU A 153 6.43 6.98 1.40
N LEU A 154 5.49 6.04 1.56
CA LEU A 154 5.12 5.54 2.89
C LEU A 154 6.32 4.91 3.59
N CYS A 155 7.08 4.05 2.92
CA CYS A 155 8.30 3.44 3.48
C CYS A 155 9.30 4.52 3.93
N GLY A 156 9.49 5.58 3.15
CA GLY A 156 10.35 6.71 3.52
C GLY A 156 9.88 7.43 4.79
N ASN A 157 8.57 7.66 4.92
CA ASN A 157 7.99 8.29 6.11
C ASN A 157 8.14 7.40 7.36
N LEU A 158 7.92 6.10 7.23
CA LEU A 158 8.12 5.13 8.32
C LEU A 158 9.59 5.01 8.70
N ALA A 159 10.49 4.97 7.73
CA ALA A 159 11.94 4.94 7.97
C ALA A 159 12.41 6.19 8.74
N LYS A 160 11.87 7.37 8.40
CA LYS A 160 12.16 8.61 9.13
C LYS A 160 11.67 8.54 10.58
N LEU A 161 10.47 8.06 10.83
CA LEU A 161 9.93 7.86 12.17
C LEU A 161 10.81 6.88 12.97
N ALA A 162 11.14 5.74 12.39
CA ALA A 162 11.99 4.73 13.02
C ALA A 162 13.38 5.27 13.33
N GLN A 163 14.00 6.00 12.42
CA GLN A 163 15.31 6.63 12.62
C GLN A 163 15.27 7.66 13.76
N ASP A 164 14.26 8.51 13.82
CA ASP A 164 14.09 9.48 14.90
C ASP A 164 13.93 8.76 16.25
N SER A 165 13.10 7.71 16.30
CA SER A 165 12.88 6.93 17.52
C SER A 165 14.18 6.28 18.01
N ALA A 166 14.96 5.68 17.12
CA ALA A 166 16.25 5.09 17.45
C ALA A 166 17.25 6.14 17.98
N LEU A 167 17.28 7.35 17.39
CA LEU A 167 18.14 8.45 17.89
C LEU A 167 17.68 8.98 19.24
N MET A 168 16.39 9.02 19.52
CA MET A 168 15.84 9.47 20.81
C MET A 168 16.01 8.44 21.91
N ALA A 169 16.16 7.16 21.57
CA ALA A 169 16.40 6.06 22.51
C ALA A 169 17.88 5.84 22.85
N GLN A 170 18.81 6.58 22.24
CA GLN A 170 20.24 6.50 22.59
C GLN A 170 20.46 6.89 24.06
N ALA A 171 21.40 6.22 24.73
CA ALA A 171 21.70 6.46 26.15
C ALA A 171 22.07 7.92 26.46
N GLU A 172 22.71 8.62 25.51
CA GLU A 172 23.10 10.04 25.63
C GLU A 172 21.91 11.00 25.46
N VAL A 173 20.82 10.54 24.87
CA VAL A 173 19.59 11.33 24.60
C VAL A 173 18.51 11.01 25.60
N ASP A 174 18.22 9.73 25.78
CA ASP A 174 17.37 9.18 26.84
C ASP A 174 15.93 9.77 26.88
N GLU A 175 15.38 10.07 25.70
CA GLU A 175 14.03 10.66 25.56
C GLU A 175 12.95 9.61 25.28
N LEU A 176 13.32 8.41 24.81
CA LEU A 176 12.42 7.29 24.58
C LEU A 176 13.01 6.01 25.19
N HIS A 177 12.13 5.21 25.79
CA HIS A 177 12.48 3.89 26.31
C HIS A 177 11.54 2.84 25.75
N GLU A 178 12.08 1.67 25.42
CA GLU A 178 11.24 0.50 25.17
C GLU A 178 10.69 -0.01 26.50
N PRO A 179 9.40 -0.37 26.56
CA PRO A 179 8.88 -1.05 27.73
C PRO A 179 9.64 -2.36 27.94
N PRO A 180 9.95 -2.75 29.18
CA PRO A 180 10.62 -4.02 29.46
C PRO A 180 9.78 -5.16 28.88
N GLY A 181 10.31 -5.81 27.84
CA GLY A 181 9.70 -6.96 27.17
C GLY A 181 10.29 -8.26 27.71
N GLU A 182 9.48 -9.30 27.84
CA GLU A 182 9.97 -10.65 28.06
C GLU A 182 10.78 -11.09 26.82
N GLY A 183 12.11 -11.14 26.91
CA GLY A 183 12.94 -11.81 25.91
C GLY A 183 14.03 -11.02 25.18
N TYR A 184 14.30 -9.78 25.54
CA TYR A 184 15.50 -9.07 25.09
C TYR A 184 16.41 -8.80 26.29
N GLY A 185 17.37 -9.69 26.50
CA GLY A 185 18.51 -9.48 27.38
C GLY A 185 19.71 -9.07 26.56
#